data_9ac23997ef82bf2230dfaf473a53bb81
#
_entry.id   9ac23997ef82bf2230dfaf473a53bb81
#
_cell.length_a   1.000
_cell.length_b   1.000
_cell.length_c   1.000
_cell.angle_alpha   90.00
_cell.angle_beta   90.00
_cell.angle_gamma   90.00
#
_symmetry.space_group_name_H-M   'P 1'
#
loop_
_entity.id
_entity.type
_entity.pdbx_description
1 polymer ?
#
loop_
_entity_poly.entity_id
_entity_poly.type
_entity_poly.pdbx_seq_one_letter_code
_entity_poly.pdbx_strand_id
1 'polypeptide(L)'
;MASTHESISCITFEFAADVSALVHMHASALGDQCPPVRIGFDDLTAAYRFVPCSQPQYTVFCVWKPAVGTAPGGPAFYYVPGHNFGMAAAVLNFNRFPKLMVAMARSTLALPVDQYFDDYMVVDLASAGQSGQDGLSFLHRLAARPLDKDKHQCMSAANEGLGVTIDVSAVHTDGKLIVRCRWHRCATVLFMLREARDANFLPPGTASTIHGKLGFILSAAYGRVGKAASQPLVQRMWRDTDYCFTPELHHMLEFFEALLPELPALTIDVGPSRHAGPPVIVYTDASFSAPLVNGERKRVAELGYHVVVPRQGHPPRMLYQSVRLDDEALRAFSSTALTLIMQCEIAAATWVYYSAPDLFRCQRVIHFIDNTGALSALLHGYARKLECARMVNAFHLLAAALQLRVYFEWVPSMANVADLPSRSPEKGAMSAYHAMFPSAVPGPSFLPPLGSWLPGGALSLKAVFAQYGSWVASSVSYS
;
A
#
# COMPACT_ATOMS: atom_id res chain seq x y z
N MET A 1 -17.41 -8.09 6.14
CA MET A 1 -16.17 -8.80 5.80
C MET A 1 -15.11 -7.75 5.58
N ALA A 2 -14.09 -7.70 6.41
CA ALA A 2 -12.89 -6.93 6.08
C ALA A 2 -12.39 -7.45 4.73
N SER A 3 -12.02 -6.57 3.82
CA SER A 3 -11.48 -6.99 2.54
C SER A 3 -10.21 -7.79 2.79
N THR A 4 -9.92 -8.79 1.96
CA THR A 4 -8.66 -9.56 2.05
C THR A 4 -7.43 -8.65 2.04
N HIS A 5 -7.55 -7.42 1.53
CA HIS A 5 -6.52 -6.40 1.52
C HIS A 5 -6.19 -5.79 2.88
N GLU A 6 -7.23 -5.49 3.68
CA GLU A 6 -7.04 -5.01 5.05
C GLU A 6 -6.40 -6.09 5.91
N SER A 7 -6.78 -7.35 5.70
CA SER A 7 -6.22 -8.49 6.41
C SER A 7 -4.71 -8.65 6.18
N ILE A 8 -4.24 -8.60 4.93
CA ILE A 8 -2.82 -8.75 4.61
C ILE A 8 -2.00 -7.58 5.15
N SER A 9 -2.51 -6.35 5.04
CA SER A 9 -1.85 -5.19 5.63
C SER A 9 -1.71 -5.31 7.14
N CYS A 10 -2.79 -5.71 7.85
CA CYS A 10 -2.75 -5.93 9.30
C CYS A 10 -1.72 -6.99 9.70
N ILE A 11 -1.71 -8.15 9.04
CA ILE A 11 -0.78 -9.24 9.36
C ILE A 11 0.67 -8.82 9.10
N THR A 12 0.94 -8.17 8.00
CA THR A 12 2.29 -7.69 7.69
C THR A 12 2.78 -6.69 8.73
N PHE A 13 1.90 -5.84 9.27
CA PHE A 13 2.25 -4.89 10.33
C PHE A 13 2.44 -5.58 11.69
N GLU A 14 1.58 -6.53 12.06
CA GLU A 14 1.73 -7.30 13.30
C GLU A 14 3.02 -8.10 13.29
N PHE A 15 3.30 -8.81 12.21
CA PHE A 15 4.55 -9.53 12.02
C PHE A 15 5.78 -8.61 12.01
N ALA A 16 5.71 -7.46 11.35
CA ALA A 16 6.78 -6.47 11.38
C ALA A 16 7.01 -5.91 12.80
N ALA A 17 5.97 -5.79 13.61
CA ALA A 17 6.09 -5.39 15.00
C ALA A 17 6.82 -6.46 15.83
N ASP A 18 6.55 -7.75 15.62
CA ASP A 18 7.26 -8.84 16.27
C ASP A 18 8.74 -8.89 15.87
N VAL A 19 9.04 -8.73 14.56
CA VAL A 19 10.43 -8.61 14.09
C VAL A 19 11.12 -7.41 14.73
N SER A 20 10.45 -6.27 14.78
CA SER A 20 10.98 -5.06 15.40
C SER A 20 11.23 -5.24 16.90
N ALA A 21 10.31 -5.87 17.63
CA ALA A 21 10.46 -6.15 19.05
C ALA A 21 11.67 -7.06 19.30
N LEU A 22 11.82 -8.14 18.53
CA LEU A 22 12.95 -9.06 18.64
C LEU A 22 14.27 -8.34 18.39
N VAL A 23 14.33 -7.52 17.32
CA VAL A 23 15.52 -6.74 16.97
C VAL A 23 15.89 -5.74 18.07
N HIS A 24 14.91 -4.99 18.60
CA HIS A 24 15.17 -4.00 19.66
C HIS A 24 15.59 -4.63 20.98
N MET A 25 15.04 -5.78 21.35
CA MET A 25 15.45 -6.52 22.55
C MET A 25 16.93 -6.92 22.51
N HIS A 26 17.46 -7.22 21.34
CA HIS A 26 18.84 -7.67 21.18
C HIS A 26 19.81 -6.55 20.75
N ALA A 27 19.32 -5.45 20.15
CA ALA A 27 20.16 -4.37 19.67
C ALA A 27 20.98 -3.72 20.79
N SER A 28 20.41 -3.52 21.95
CA SER A 28 21.11 -2.93 23.11
C SER A 28 22.28 -3.80 23.58
N ALA A 29 22.16 -5.12 23.51
CA ALA A 29 23.23 -6.05 23.85
C ALA A 29 24.33 -6.13 22.78
N LEU A 30 24.01 -5.77 21.53
CA LEU A 30 24.90 -5.84 20.37
C LEU A 30 25.46 -4.45 19.95
N GLY A 31 25.38 -3.43 20.84
CA GLY A 31 25.85 -2.08 20.55
C GLY A 31 25.09 -1.43 19.40
N ASP A 32 23.77 -1.49 19.42
CA ASP A 32 22.83 -0.99 18.39
C ASP A 32 22.92 -1.67 17.02
N GLN A 33 23.56 -2.82 16.93
CA GLN A 33 23.52 -3.64 15.75
C GLN A 33 22.26 -4.51 15.71
N CYS A 34 21.60 -4.61 14.55
CA CYS A 34 20.49 -5.53 14.39
C CYS A 34 21.03 -6.98 14.35
N PRO A 35 20.50 -7.92 15.13
CA PRO A 35 20.86 -9.31 15.03
C PRO A 35 20.34 -9.88 13.69
N PRO A 36 21.03 -10.88 13.11
CA PRO A 36 20.47 -11.63 12.01
C PRO A 36 19.28 -12.45 12.49
N VAL A 37 18.16 -12.32 11.78
CA VAL A 37 16.89 -13.01 12.08
C VAL A 37 16.52 -13.96 10.94
N ARG A 38 15.66 -14.92 11.21
CA ARG A 38 15.09 -15.85 10.26
C ARG A 38 13.59 -15.97 10.48
N ILE A 39 12.89 -16.39 9.44
CA ILE A 39 11.44 -16.61 9.46
C ILE A 39 11.13 -18.02 8.98
N GLY A 40 10.06 -18.61 9.53
CA GLY A 40 9.53 -19.89 9.13
C GLY A 40 8.01 -19.84 9.00
N PHE A 41 7.44 -20.70 8.21
CA PHE A 41 6.01 -20.84 8.04
C PHE A 41 5.56 -22.26 8.32
N ASP A 42 4.42 -22.38 9.00
CA ASP A 42 3.75 -23.63 9.30
C ASP A 42 2.24 -23.48 9.05
N ASP A 43 1.60 -24.56 8.65
CA ASP A 43 0.16 -24.61 8.35
C ASP A 43 -0.51 -25.63 9.26
N LEU A 44 -1.73 -25.36 9.69
CA LEU A 44 -2.50 -26.29 10.52
C LEU A 44 -3.28 -27.28 9.65
N THR A 45 -3.02 -28.55 9.81
CA THR A 45 -3.72 -29.61 9.08
C THR A 45 -5.23 -29.54 9.30
N ALA A 46 -5.99 -29.55 8.19
CA ALA A 46 -7.45 -29.68 8.15
C ALA A 46 -8.26 -28.60 8.93
N ALA A 47 -7.65 -27.52 9.37
CA ALA A 47 -8.25 -26.28 9.90
C ALA A 47 -9.65 -26.43 10.53
N TYR A 48 -10.69 -25.95 9.86
CA TYR A 48 -12.08 -25.91 10.37
C TYR A 48 -12.68 -27.28 10.69
N ARG A 49 -12.22 -28.35 10.05
CA ARG A 49 -12.75 -29.71 10.28
C ARG A 49 -12.50 -30.24 11.69
N PHE A 50 -11.51 -29.67 12.38
CA PHE A 50 -11.21 -30.02 13.76
C PHE A 50 -12.08 -29.29 14.79
N VAL A 51 -12.86 -28.30 14.39
CA VAL A 51 -13.79 -27.62 15.29
C VAL A 51 -15.11 -28.39 15.28
N PRO A 52 -15.48 -29.05 16.39
CA PRO A 52 -16.68 -29.89 16.40
C PRO A 52 -17.96 -29.05 16.26
N CYS A 53 -18.90 -29.57 15.49
CA CYS A 53 -20.24 -29.03 15.42
C CYS A 53 -21.14 -29.77 16.44
N SER A 54 -21.82 -29.03 17.30
CA SER A 54 -22.70 -29.64 18.33
C SER A 54 -23.91 -30.35 17.72
N GLN A 55 -24.33 -29.97 16.52
CA GLN A 55 -25.49 -30.51 15.83
C GLN A 55 -25.15 -30.85 14.37
N PRO A 56 -24.28 -31.85 14.11
CA PRO A 56 -23.81 -32.19 12.77
C PRO A 56 -24.91 -32.64 11.81
N GLN A 57 -26.05 -33.13 12.34
CA GLN A 57 -27.21 -33.52 11.54
C GLN A 57 -27.82 -32.39 10.72
N TYR A 58 -27.52 -31.12 11.04
CA TYR A 58 -27.94 -29.96 10.24
C TYR A 58 -26.92 -29.56 9.16
N THR A 59 -25.76 -30.26 9.10
CA THR A 59 -24.70 -29.99 8.16
C THR A 59 -24.56 -31.14 7.18
N VAL A 60 -25.52 -31.25 6.25
CA VAL A 60 -25.62 -32.37 5.32
C VAL A 60 -25.16 -31.96 3.93
N PHE A 61 -24.26 -32.77 3.36
CA PHE A 61 -23.87 -32.69 1.96
C PHE A 61 -24.52 -33.78 1.15
N CYS A 62 -25.01 -33.43 -0.01
CA CYS A 62 -25.45 -34.38 -1.01
C CYS A 62 -24.40 -34.49 -2.13
N VAL A 63 -23.89 -35.68 -2.35
CA VAL A 63 -22.96 -35.98 -3.44
C VAL A 63 -23.62 -37.01 -4.36
N TRP A 64 -23.64 -36.73 -5.65
CA TRP A 64 -24.09 -37.72 -6.63
C TRP A 64 -22.99 -38.78 -6.81
N LYS A 65 -23.31 -40.03 -6.48
CA LYS A 65 -22.43 -41.16 -6.77
C LYS A 65 -22.70 -41.67 -8.17
N PRO A 66 -21.66 -41.79 -9.03
CA PRO A 66 -21.85 -42.42 -10.34
C PRO A 66 -22.24 -43.90 -10.20
N ALA A 67 -22.89 -44.46 -11.20
CA ALA A 67 -23.14 -45.89 -11.28
C ALA A 67 -21.82 -46.66 -11.36
N VAL A 68 -21.69 -47.75 -10.58
CA VAL A 68 -20.50 -48.59 -10.58
C VAL A 68 -20.95 -50.07 -10.76
N GLY A 69 -20.58 -50.68 -11.87
CA GLY A 69 -21.05 -52.03 -12.22
C GLY A 69 -22.56 -52.07 -12.37
N THR A 70 -23.26 -52.96 -11.66
CA THR A 70 -24.72 -53.10 -11.65
C THR A 70 -25.42 -52.19 -10.63
N ALA A 71 -24.66 -51.47 -9.79
CA ALA A 71 -25.24 -50.55 -8.82
C ALA A 71 -25.64 -49.23 -9.50
N PRO A 72 -26.92 -48.79 -9.42
CA PRO A 72 -27.36 -47.53 -10.03
C PRO A 72 -26.72 -46.34 -9.32
N GLY A 73 -26.37 -45.31 -10.11
CA GLY A 73 -25.97 -44.03 -9.56
C GLY A 73 -27.10 -43.35 -8.77
N GLY A 74 -26.76 -42.54 -7.76
CA GLY A 74 -27.76 -41.88 -6.96
C GLY A 74 -27.18 -40.89 -5.95
N PRO A 75 -28.05 -40.08 -5.29
CA PRO A 75 -27.63 -39.17 -4.26
C PRO A 75 -27.17 -39.92 -3.01
N ALA A 76 -26.04 -39.51 -2.46
CA ALA A 76 -25.53 -39.96 -1.17
C ALA A 76 -25.41 -38.76 -0.23
N PHE A 77 -25.92 -38.90 0.99
CA PHE A 77 -25.95 -37.87 1.99
C PHE A 77 -24.90 -38.15 3.04
N TYR A 78 -24.14 -37.12 3.37
CA TYR A 78 -23.07 -37.14 4.38
C TYR A 78 -23.24 -35.97 5.31
N TYR A 79 -23.00 -36.15 6.59
CA TYR A 79 -22.86 -35.07 7.53
C TYR A 79 -21.37 -34.89 7.90
N VAL A 80 -20.97 -33.68 8.21
CA VAL A 80 -19.62 -33.38 8.65
C VAL A 80 -19.66 -32.99 10.12
N PRO A 81 -18.95 -33.74 10.99
CA PRO A 81 -18.94 -33.46 12.43
C PRO A 81 -18.22 -32.18 12.81
N GLY A 82 -17.40 -31.62 11.92
CA GLY A 82 -16.71 -30.35 12.09
C GLY A 82 -17.37 -29.17 11.37
N HIS A 83 -16.80 -27.99 11.55
CA HIS A 83 -17.28 -26.81 10.82
C HIS A 83 -16.95 -26.89 9.34
N ASN A 84 -17.89 -26.39 8.53
CA ASN A 84 -17.73 -26.28 7.09
C ASN A 84 -17.35 -24.87 6.67
N PHE A 85 -16.66 -24.77 5.52
CA PHE A 85 -16.45 -23.49 4.87
C PHE A 85 -17.80 -22.82 4.53
N GLY A 86 -17.87 -21.51 4.76
CA GLY A 86 -19.07 -20.71 4.51
C GLY A 86 -20.03 -20.58 5.71
N MET A 87 -19.86 -21.31 6.80
CA MET A 87 -20.60 -21.07 8.03
C MET A 87 -20.13 -19.78 8.69
N ALA A 88 -21.04 -18.87 9.03
CA ALA A 88 -20.69 -17.55 9.62
C ALA A 88 -19.88 -17.66 10.93
N ALA A 89 -20.20 -18.65 11.78
CA ALA A 89 -19.51 -18.87 13.05
C ALA A 89 -18.18 -19.65 12.90
N ALA A 90 -17.93 -20.30 11.76
CA ALA A 90 -16.78 -21.19 11.61
C ALA A 90 -15.46 -20.44 11.81
N VAL A 91 -15.34 -19.26 11.21
CA VAL A 91 -14.15 -18.40 11.29
C VAL A 91 -13.85 -17.99 12.73
N LEU A 92 -14.87 -17.51 13.47
CA LEU A 92 -14.73 -17.06 14.86
C LEU A 92 -14.37 -18.22 15.79
N ASN A 93 -15.05 -19.36 15.64
CA ASN A 93 -14.82 -20.52 16.48
C ASN A 93 -13.44 -21.14 16.23
N PHE A 94 -13.04 -21.24 14.96
CA PHE A 94 -11.75 -21.78 14.59
C PHE A 94 -10.61 -20.92 15.13
N ASN A 95 -10.66 -19.60 14.95
CA ASN A 95 -9.56 -18.69 15.35
C ASN A 95 -9.28 -18.66 16.85
N ARG A 96 -10.16 -19.20 17.70
CA ARG A 96 -9.89 -19.33 19.13
C ARG A 96 -8.71 -20.25 19.42
N PHE A 97 -8.61 -21.38 18.70
CA PHE A 97 -7.53 -22.32 18.88
C PHE A 97 -6.16 -21.78 18.41
N PRO A 98 -5.98 -21.30 17.17
CA PRO A 98 -4.73 -20.69 16.76
C PRO A 98 -4.27 -19.54 17.64
N LYS A 99 -5.20 -18.65 18.07
CA LYS A 99 -4.87 -17.56 19.00
C LYS A 99 -4.40 -18.07 20.38
N LEU A 100 -5.01 -19.15 20.90
CA LEU A 100 -4.53 -19.79 22.12
C LEU A 100 -3.11 -20.32 21.93
N MET A 101 -2.82 -21.00 20.82
CA MET A 101 -1.48 -21.53 20.52
C MET A 101 -0.44 -20.43 20.43
N VAL A 102 -0.75 -19.30 19.76
CA VAL A 102 0.11 -18.11 19.72
C VAL A 102 0.36 -17.58 21.14
N ALA A 103 -0.69 -17.41 21.94
CA ALA A 103 -0.55 -16.94 23.31
C ALA A 103 0.32 -17.88 24.17
N MET A 104 0.16 -19.19 24.02
CA MET A 104 0.99 -20.18 24.70
C MET A 104 2.45 -20.10 24.23
N ALA A 105 2.71 -20.05 22.92
CA ALA A 105 4.07 -19.96 22.40
C ALA A 105 4.78 -18.68 22.87
N ARG A 106 4.10 -17.55 22.85
CA ARG A 106 4.63 -16.27 23.35
C ARG A 106 4.91 -16.30 24.84
N SER A 107 4.00 -16.88 25.66
CA SER A 107 4.13 -16.87 27.12
C SER A 107 5.09 -17.92 27.65
N THR A 108 5.15 -19.12 27.06
CA THR A 108 5.94 -20.24 27.58
C THR A 108 7.30 -20.40 26.89
N LEU A 109 7.40 -20.03 25.62
CA LEU A 109 8.62 -20.18 24.83
C LEU A 109 9.30 -18.84 24.53
N ALA A 110 8.67 -17.71 24.91
CA ALA A 110 9.09 -16.37 24.50
C ALA A 110 9.27 -16.24 22.96
N LEU A 111 8.51 -17.03 22.19
CA LEU A 111 8.62 -17.13 20.75
C LEU A 111 7.75 -16.08 20.07
N PRO A 112 8.32 -15.14 19.29
CA PRO A 112 7.57 -14.26 18.43
C PRO A 112 6.93 -15.07 17.30
N VAL A 113 5.61 -15.20 17.32
CA VAL A 113 4.83 -15.95 16.37
C VAL A 113 3.50 -15.26 16.15
N ASP A 114 3.12 -15.11 14.90
CA ASP A 114 1.80 -14.65 14.49
C ASP A 114 1.05 -15.72 13.73
N GLN A 115 -0.26 -15.55 13.62
CA GLN A 115 -1.11 -16.47 12.89
C GLN A 115 -2.11 -15.74 11.98
N TYR A 116 -2.36 -16.33 10.82
CA TYR A 116 -3.45 -15.93 9.96
C TYR A 116 -4.29 -17.16 9.62
N PHE A 117 -5.40 -17.33 10.33
CA PHE A 117 -6.21 -18.55 10.33
C PHE A 117 -5.39 -19.79 10.68
N ASP A 118 -5.06 -20.59 9.68
CA ASP A 118 -4.33 -21.85 9.75
C ASP A 118 -2.82 -21.71 9.50
N ASP A 119 -2.37 -20.57 8.93
CA ASP A 119 -0.97 -20.28 8.69
C ASP A 119 -0.32 -19.62 9.92
N TYR A 120 0.83 -20.14 10.36
CA TYR A 120 1.68 -19.55 11.40
C TYR A 120 2.94 -18.97 10.78
N MET A 121 3.32 -17.79 11.27
CA MET A 121 4.57 -17.12 10.94
C MET A 121 5.44 -17.03 12.19
N VAL A 122 6.61 -17.67 12.16
CA VAL A 122 7.58 -17.66 13.26
C VAL A 122 8.75 -16.79 12.86
N VAL A 123 9.20 -15.92 13.77
CA VAL A 123 10.47 -15.20 13.64
C VAL A 123 11.37 -15.55 14.81
N ASP A 124 12.65 -15.77 14.56
CA ASP A 124 13.64 -16.05 15.62
C ASP A 124 15.03 -15.56 15.19
N LEU A 125 15.96 -15.51 16.13
CA LEU A 125 17.36 -15.23 15.83
C LEU A 125 17.94 -16.32 14.94
N ALA A 126 18.80 -15.94 14.01
CA ALA A 126 19.48 -16.93 13.16
C ALA A 126 20.30 -17.94 13.96
N SER A 127 20.81 -17.55 15.13
CA SER A 127 21.52 -18.43 16.06
C SER A 127 20.65 -19.50 16.72
N ALA A 128 19.33 -19.29 16.79
CA ALA A 128 18.38 -20.26 17.34
C ALA A 128 18.10 -21.44 16.40
N GLY A 129 18.46 -21.32 15.11
CA GLY A 129 18.24 -22.37 14.10
C GLY A 129 16.76 -22.65 13.90
N GLN A 130 16.32 -23.90 14.10
CA GLN A 130 14.93 -24.35 13.98
C GLN A 130 14.18 -24.40 15.32
N SER A 131 14.84 -24.08 16.44
CA SER A 131 14.30 -24.34 17.78
C SER A 131 12.94 -23.69 18.04
N GLY A 132 12.69 -22.49 17.48
CA GLY A 132 11.40 -21.81 17.60
C GLY A 132 10.25 -22.59 16.92
N GLN A 133 10.46 -23.05 15.68
CA GLN A 133 9.47 -23.88 14.97
C GLN A 133 9.29 -25.26 15.63
N ASP A 134 10.37 -25.87 16.09
CA ASP A 134 10.31 -27.14 16.81
C ASP A 134 9.48 -27.01 18.10
N GLY A 135 9.66 -25.89 18.84
CA GLY A 135 8.88 -25.56 20.01
C GLY A 135 7.39 -25.36 19.71
N LEU A 136 7.06 -24.63 18.65
CA LEU A 136 5.68 -24.45 18.18
C LEU A 136 5.06 -25.80 17.79
N SER A 137 5.78 -26.59 17.00
CA SER A 137 5.34 -27.93 16.60
C SER A 137 5.12 -28.86 17.80
N PHE A 138 5.96 -28.75 18.83
CA PHE A 138 5.78 -29.51 20.07
C PHE A 138 4.49 -29.10 20.81
N LEU A 139 4.20 -27.80 20.95
CA LEU A 139 2.96 -27.32 21.56
C LEU A 139 1.73 -27.82 20.79
N HIS A 140 1.77 -27.79 19.47
CA HIS A 140 0.69 -28.30 18.62
C HIS A 140 0.47 -29.82 18.80
N ARG A 141 1.55 -30.60 18.93
CA ARG A 141 1.44 -32.04 19.23
C ARG A 141 0.83 -32.27 20.59
N LEU A 142 1.20 -31.51 21.64
CA LEU A 142 0.58 -31.61 22.97
C LEU A 142 -0.93 -31.32 22.91
N ALA A 143 -1.34 -30.38 22.07
CA ALA A 143 -2.75 -30.05 21.87
C ALA A 143 -3.49 -31.02 20.94
N ALA A 144 -2.86 -32.12 20.49
CA ALA A 144 -3.38 -33.07 19.52
C ALA A 144 -3.86 -32.41 18.19
N ARG A 145 -3.20 -31.35 17.76
CA ARG A 145 -3.47 -30.57 16.56
C ARG A 145 -2.19 -30.39 15.76
N PRO A 146 -1.67 -31.42 15.09
CA PRO A 146 -0.39 -31.34 14.43
C PRO A 146 -0.39 -30.36 13.26
N LEU A 147 0.77 -29.74 13.05
CA LEU A 147 1.05 -28.93 11.88
C LEU A 147 1.26 -29.81 10.63
N ASP A 148 1.01 -29.25 9.46
CA ASP A 148 1.16 -29.96 8.17
C ASP A 148 2.64 -30.02 7.78
N LYS A 149 3.18 -31.24 7.72
CA LYS A 149 4.60 -31.45 7.41
C LYS A 149 4.94 -31.12 5.95
N ASP A 150 3.98 -31.27 5.04
CA ASP A 150 4.21 -31.05 3.61
C ASP A 150 4.20 -29.54 3.26
N LYS A 151 3.63 -28.70 4.13
CA LYS A 151 3.61 -27.27 3.98
C LYS A 151 4.63 -26.54 4.87
N HIS A 152 5.36 -27.28 5.68
CA HIS A 152 6.39 -26.73 6.55
C HIS A 152 7.50 -26.04 5.74
N GLN A 153 7.81 -24.80 6.07
CA GLN A 153 8.93 -24.05 5.52
C GLN A 153 9.91 -23.73 6.63
N CYS A 154 11.09 -24.33 6.55
CA CYS A 154 12.16 -24.16 7.54
C CYS A 154 12.57 -22.70 7.70
N MET A 155 13.10 -22.37 8.88
CA MET A 155 13.63 -21.03 9.19
C MET A 155 14.70 -20.61 8.18
N SER A 156 14.45 -19.55 7.44
CA SER A 156 15.36 -18.99 6.44
C SER A 156 15.35 -17.47 6.42
N ALA A 157 16.27 -16.86 5.65
CA ALA A 157 16.32 -15.41 5.50
C ALA A 157 15.15 -14.86 4.67
N ALA A 158 14.53 -15.70 3.83
CA ALA A 158 13.35 -15.35 3.05
C ALA A 158 12.48 -16.59 2.89
N ASN A 159 11.16 -16.40 3.06
CA ASN A 159 10.18 -17.46 2.89
C ASN A 159 8.91 -16.94 2.22
N GLU A 160 8.11 -17.86 1.72
CA GLU A 160 6.86 -17.56 1.02
C GLU A 160 5.65 -17.93 1.88
N GLY A 161 4.90 -16.93 2.31
CA GLY A 161 3.66 -17.12 3.07
C GLY A 161 2.57 -16.17 2.61
N LEU A 162 1.31 -16.55 2.78
CA LEU A 162 0.15 -15.71 2.47
C LEU A 162 0.14 -15.14 1.03
N GLY A 163 0.87 -15.76 0.11
CA GLY A 163 0.95 -15.34 -1.29
C GLY A 163 1.96 -14.23 -1.59
N VAL A 164 2.79 -13.87 -0.62
CA VAL A 164 3.92 -12.94 -0.74
C VAL A 164 5.22 -13.61 -0.34
N THR A 165 6.35 -13.04 -0.74
CA THR A 165 7.66 -13.38 -0.21
C THR A 165 8.00 -12.37 0.87
N ILE A 166 8.34 -12.84 2.08
CA ILE A 166 8.83 -12.03 3.18
C ILE A 166 10.33 -12.30 3.32
N ASP A 167 11.14 -11.24 3.27
CA ASP A 167 12.59 -11.30 3.26
C ASP A 167 13.15 -10.46 4.41
N VAL A 168 13.81 -11.12 5.34
CA VAL A 168 14.46 -10.53 6.52
C VAL A 168 15.97 -10.40 6.38
N SER A 169 16.57 -10.73 5.22
CA SER A 169 18.01 -10.66 5.02
C SER A 169 18.59 -9.27 5.26
N ALA A 170 17.84 -8.22 4.88
CA ALA A 170 18.23 -6.83 5.07
C ALA A 170 17.99 -6.30 6.50
N VAL A 171 17.46 -7.10 7.42
CA VAL A 171 17.23 -6.67 8.81
C VAL A 171 18.56 -6.40 9.50
N HIS A 172 19.53 -7.32 9.34
CA HIS A 172 20.85 -7.19 9.97
C HIS A 172 21.66 -5.99 9.44
N THR A 173 21.62 -5.76 8.12
CA THR A 173 22.43 -4.72 7.46
C THR A 173 21.75 -3.35 7.50
N ASP A 174 20.47 -3.30 7.18
CA ASP A 174 19.74 -2.05 6.91
C ASP A 174 18.59 -1.80 7.88
N GLY A 175 18.30 -2.74 8.79
CA GLY A 175 17.16 -2.68 9.69
C GLY A 175 15.81 -2.74 8.94
N LYS A 176 15.76 -3.40 7.79
CA LYS A 176 14.59 -3.43 6.90
C LYS A 176 14.04 -4.83 6.68
N LEU A 177 12.73 -4.96 6.86
CA LEU A 177 11.93 -6.08 6.39
C LEU A 177 11.41 -5.77 4.99
N ILE A 178 11.48 -6.72 4.05
CA ILE A 178 11.06 -6.52 2.68
C ILE A 178 9.95 -7.52 2.33
N VAL A 179 8.85 -7.02 1.77
CA VAL A 179 7.72 -7.84 1.31
C VAL A 179 7.54 -7.66 -0.18
N ARG A 180 7.43 -8.78 -0.92
CA ARG A 180 7.26 -8.78 -2.39
C ARG A 180 6.10 -9.66 -2.81
N CYS A 181 5.34 -9.22 -3.79
CA CYS A 181 4.37 -10.08 -4.46
C CYS A 181 5.08 -11.07 -5.39
N ARG A 182 4.59 -12.29 -5.45
CA ARG A 182 5.12 -13.31 -6.37
C ARG A 182 4.83 -12.94 -7.83
N TRP A 183 5.84 -13.03 -8.68
CA TRP A 183 5.72 -12.65 -10.10
C TRP A 183 4.59 -13.37 -10.85
N HIS A 184 4.34 -14.65 -10.58
CA HIS A 184 3.29 -15.38 -11.28
C HIS A 184 1.89 -14.75 -11.09
N ARG A 185 1.64 -14.06 -9.96
CA ARG A 185 0.38 -13.32 -9.73
C ARG A 185 0.28 -12.09 -10.63
N CYS A 186 1.39 -11.36 -10.78
CA CYS A 186 1.49 -10.24 -11.71
C CYS A 186 1.27 -10.70 -13.16
N ALA A 187 1.95 -11.78 -13.55
CA ALA A 187 1.81 -12.38 -14.87
C ALA A 187 0.37 -12.84 -15.16
N THR A 188 -0.30 -13.45 -14.17
CA THR A 188 -1.71 -13.86 -14.31
C THR A 188 -2.63 -12.67 -14.59
N VAL A 189 -2.45 -11.56 -13.88
CA VAL A 189 -3.28 -10.36 -14.08
C VAL A 189 -3.02 -9.73 -15.45
N LEU A 190 -1.75 -9.62 -15.86
CA LEU A 190 -1.40 -9.10 -17.19
C LEU A 190 -1.99 -9.98 -18.30
N PHE A 191 -1.92 -11.30 -18.14
CA PHE A 191 -2.52 -12.24 -19.08
C PHE A 191 -4.03 -12.01 -19.22
N MET A 192 -4.78 -11.95 -18.11
CA MET A 192 -6.24 -11.70 -18.11
C MET A 192 -6.60 -10.36 -18.77
N LEU A 193 -5.82 -9.31 -18.53
CA LEU A 193 -6.05 -8.00 -19.13
C LEU A 193 -5.78 -8.02 -20.63
N ARG A 194 -4.72 -8.71 -21.09
CA ARG A 194 -4.40 -8.87 -22.50
C ARG A 194 -5.47 -9.67 -23.23
N GLU A 195 -5.92 -10.79 -22.67
CA GLU A 195 -7.03 -11.56 -23.24
C GLU A 195 -8.29 -10.70 -23.43
N ALA A 196 -8.64 -9.90 -22.40
CA ALA A 196 -9.81 -9.01 -22.47
C ALA A 196 -9.63 -7.91 -23.55
N ARG A 197 -8.43 -7.36 -23.71
CA ARG A 197 -8.09 -6.40 -24.77
C ARG A 197 -8.21 -7.04 -26.16
N ASP A 198 -7.60 -8.21 -26.35
CA ASP A 198 -7.55 -8.89 -27.64
C ASP A 198 -8.94 -9.38 -28.10
N ALA A 199 -9.78 -9.76 -27.13
CA ALA A 199 -11.19 -10.06 -27.36
C ALA A 199 -12.07 -8.81 -27.50
N ASN A 200 -11.54 -7.62 -27.23
CA ASN A 200 -12.29 -6.37 -27.10
C ASN A 200 -13.52 -6.50 -26.18
N PHE A 201 -13.39 -7.29 -25.12
CA PHE A 201 -14.51 -7.63 -24.25
C PHE A 201 -14.08 -7.82 -22.80
N LEU A 202 -14.59 -6.98 -21.89
CA LEU A 202 -14.34 -7.07 -20.43
C LEU A 202 -15.63 -6.95 -19.63
N PRO A 203 -16.30 -8.07 -19.28
CA PRO A 203 -17.52 -8.00 -18.49
C PRO A 203 -17.26 -7.63 -17.02
N PRO A 204 -18.26 -7.09 -16.29
CA PRO A 204 -18.12 -6.62 -14.91
C PRO A 204 -17.55 -7.66 -13.94
N GLY A 205 -17.94 -8.94 -14.07
CA GLY A 205 -17.44 -10.02 -13.20
C GLY A 205 -15.94 -10.27 -13.38
N THR A 206 -15.46 -10.27 -14.64
CA THR A 206 -14.03 -10.39 -14.94
C THR A 206 -13.27 -9.17 -14.45
N ALA A 207 -13.79 -7.95 -14.65
CA ALA A 207 -13.21 -6.71 -14.13
C ALA A 207 -13.09 -6.76 -12.60
N SER A 208 -14.10 -7.27 -11.90
CA SER A 208 -14.07 -7.45 -10.44
C SER A 208 -12.97 -8.43 -10.01
N THR A 209 -12.84 -9.54 -10.73
CA THR A 209 -11.79 -10.54 -10.46
C THR A 209 -10.40 -9.95 -10.65
N ILE A 210 -10.16 -9.23 -11.76
CA ILE A 210 -8.89 -8.56 -12.04
C ILE A 210 -8.60 -7.50 -10.99
N HIS A 211 -9.59 -6.66 -10.64
CA HIS A 211 -9.45 -5.62 -9.63
C HIS A 211 -9.05 -6.21 -8.26
N GLY A 212 -9.70 -7.31 -7.84
CA GLY A 212 -9.35 -8.01 -6.60
C GLY A 212 -7.93 -8.56 -6.60
N LYS A 213 -7.49 -9.18 -7.71
CA LYS A 213 -6.11 -9.68 -7.86
C LYS A 213 -5.09 -8.54 -7.87
N LEU A 214 -5.35 -7.45 -8.59
CA LEU A 214 -4.51 -6.25 -8.60
C LEU A 214 -4.39 -5.64 -7.20
N GLY A 215 -5.51 -5.49 -6.52
CA GLY A 215 -5.51 -4.96 -5.17
C GLY A 215 -4.62 -5.78 -4.22
N PHE A 216 -4.65 -7.11 -4.31
CA PHE A 216 -3.74 -7.99 -3.57
C PHE A 216 -2.26 -7.71 -3.92
N ILE A 217 -1.92 -7.68 -5.21
CA ILE A 217 -0.56 -7.40 -5.68
C ILE A 217 -0.06 -6.06 -5.15
N LEU A 218 -0.89 -5.03 -5.28
CA LEU A 218 -0.54 -3.66 -4.89
C LEU A 218 -0.48 -3.46 -3.36
N SER A 219 -1.08 -4.35 -2.57
CA SER A 219 -0.93 -4.32 -1.11
C SER A 219 0.48 -4.67 -0.63
N ALA A 220 1.23 -5.43 -1.44
CA ALA A 220 2.64 -5.77 -1.21
C ALA A 220 3.61 -4.78 -1.88
N ALA A 221 3.11 -3.69 -2.45
CA ALA A 221 3.92 -2.65 -3.06
C ALA A 221 4.20 -1.50 -2.08
N TYR A 222 5.26 -0.73 -2.37
CA TYR A 222 5.58 0.46 -1.60
C TYR A 222 4.47 1.52 -1.69
N GLY A 223 3.99 2.00 -0.55
CA GLY A 223 2.96 3.02 -0.49
C GLY A 223 1.62 2.58 -1.09
N ARG A 224 1.05 3.42 -1.97
CA ARG A 224 -0.23 3.18 -2.66
C ARG A 224 -0.07 3.16 -4.19
N VAL A 225 1.14 2.83 -4.65
CA VAL A 225 1.49 2.81 -6.08
C VAL A 225 0.51 1.94 -6.87
N GLY A 226 0.00 2.48 -7.98
CA GLY A 226 -0.88 1.77 -8.91
C GLY A 226 -2.35 1.64 -8.46
N LYS A 227 -2.68 1.90 -7.19
CA LYS A 227 -4.05 1.73 -6.70
C LYS A 227 -5.04 2.63 -7.43
N ALA A 228 -4.71 3.92 -7.61
CA ALA A 228 -5.56 4.85 -8.35
C ALA A 228 -5.64 4.53 -9.85
N ALA A 229 -4.61 3.91 -10.41
CA ALA A 229 -4.59 3.53 -11.82
C ALA A 229 -5.60 2.41 -12.15
N SER A 230 -6.07 1.64 -11.16
CA SER A 230 -7.10 0.61 -11.35
C SER A 230 -8.54 1.17 -11.43
N GLN A 231 -8.72 2.49 -11.35
CA GLN A 231 -10.02 3.15 -11.40
C GLN A 231 -10.90 2.77 -12.63
N PRO A 232 -10.35 2.58 -13.86
CA PRO A 232 -11.16 2.12 -14.99
C PRO A 232 -11.83 0.75 -14.78
N LEU A 233 -11.21 -0.17 -14.01
CA LEU A 233 -11.86 -1.43 -13.64
C LEU A 233 -13.07 -1.21 -12.73
N VAL A 234 -12.96 -0.26 -11.78
CA VAL A 234 -14.08 0.09 -10.89
C VAL A 234 -15.24 0.69 -11.68
N GLN A 235 -14.96 1.53 -12.68
CA GLN A 235 -16.00 2.02 -13.59
C GLN A 235 -16.68 0.87 -14.33
N ARG A 236 -15.91 -0.04 -14.91
CA ARG A 236 -16.42 -1.21 -15.62
C ARG A 236 -17.30 -2.11 -14.74
N MET A 237 -16.98 -2.26 -13.47
CA MET A 237 -17.76 -3.07 -12.53
C MET A 237 -19.16 -2.52 -12.25
N TRP A 238 -19.33 -1.17 -12.27
CA TRP A 238 -20.52 -0.55 -11.69
C TRP A 238 -21.28 0.40 -12.60
N ARG A 239 -20.68 0.89 -13.68
CA ARG A 239 -21.24 2.01 -14.45
C ARG A 239 -21.36 1.77 -15.94
N ASP A 240 -20.48 0.96 -16.51
CA ASP A 240 -20.46 0.75 -17.94
C ASP A 240 -21.55 -0.23 -18.37
N THR A 241 -22.26 0.12 -19.42
CA THR A 241 -23.27 -0.75 -20.06
C THR A 241 -22.71 -1.44 -21.31
N ASP A 242 -21.65 -0.90 -21.88
CA ASP A 242 -20.89 -1.48 -22.97
C ASP A 242 -19.63 -2.17 -22.41
N TYR A 243 -19.37 -3.40 -22.85
CA TYR A 243 -18.27 -4.22 -22.36
C TYR A 243 -17.04 -4.19 -23.28
N CYS A 244 -17.01 -3.32 -24.28
CA CYS A 244 -15.83 -3.10 -25.12
C CYS A 244 -14.63 -2.59 -24.30
N PHE A 245 -13.43 -2.91 -24.73
CA PHE A 245 -12.21 -2.48 -24.06
C PHE A 245 -11.91 -1.01 -24.41
N THR A 246 -12.22 -0.10 -23.46
CA THR A 246 -12.18 1.36 -23.69
C THR A 246 -10.75 1.92 -23.73
N PRO A 247 -10.54 3.14 -24.26
CA PRO A 247 -9.23 3.81 -24.23
C PRO A 247 -8.63 3.92 -22.80
N GLU A 248 -9.48 4.14 -21.77
CA GLU A 248 -9.02 4.22 -20.40
C GLU A 248 -8.50 2.88 -19.89
N LEU A 249 -9.10 1.76 -20.32
CA LEU A 249 -8.62 0.40 -20.01
C LEU A 249 -7.33 0.10 -20.77
N HIS A 250 -7.14 0.59 -22.00
CA HIS A 250 -5.89 0.48 -22.74
C HIS A 250 -4.75 1.21 -21.99
N HIS A 251 -4.95 2.46 -21.61
CA HIS A 251 -3.95 3.22 -20.86
C HIS A 251 -3.64 2.57 -19.49
N MET A 252 -4.66 2.00 -18.83
CA MET A 252 -4.47 1.25 -17.58
C MET A 252 -3.62 0.00 -17.82
N LEU A 253 -3.88 -0.76 -18.89
CA LEU A 253 -3.08 -1.95 -19.22
C LEU A 253 -1.63 -1.59 -19.51
N GLU A 254 -1.36 -0.59 -20.35
CA GLU A 254 -0.02 -0.09 -20.66
C GLU A 254 0.72 0.32 -19.35
N PHE A 255 0.02 1.01 -18.45
CA PHE A 255 0.56 1.38 -17.16
C PHE A 255 0.96 0.16 -16.34
N PHE A 256 0.10 -0.86 -16.22
CA PHE A 256 0.41 -2.07 -15.44
C PHE A 256 1.43 -2.98 -16.12
N GLU A 257 1.50 -3.00 -17.45
CA GLU A 257 2.58 -3.67 -18.19
C GLU A 257 3.96 -3.08 -17.87
N ALA A 258 4.02 -1.76 -17.64
CA ALA A 258 5.25 -1.10 -17.24
C ALA A 258 5.52 -1.21 -15.72
N LEU A 259 4.49 -1.15 -14.87
CA LEU A 259 4.65 -1.13 -13.41
C LEU A 259 4.95 -2.50 -12.83
N LEU A 260 4.18 -3.55 -13.21
CA LEU A 260 4.22 -4.83 -12.49
C LEU A 260 5.56 -5.56 -12.57
N PRO A 261 6.34 -5.49 -13.68
CA PRO A 261 7.69 -6.05 -13.71
C PRO A 261 8.67 -5.36 -12.75
N GLU A 262 8.43 -4.07 -12.49
CA GLU A 262 9.30 -3.19 -11.71
C GLU A 262 8.64 -2.75 -10.40
N LEU A 263 7.65 -3.53 -9.91
CA LEU A 263 6.85 -3.16 -8.75
C LEU A 263 7.73 -2.96 -7.52
N PRO A 264 7.78 -1.74 -6.95
CA PRO A 264 8.61 -1.48 -5.77
C PRO A 264 8.13 -2.30 -4.58
N ALA A 265 9.04 -3.06 -3.97
CA ALA A 265 8.76 -3.87 -2.80
C ALA A 265 8.32 -3.00 -1.61
N LEU A 266 7.39 -3.50 -0.81
CA LEU A 266 7.08 -2.89 0.48
C LEU A 266 8.26 -3.09 1.42
N THR A 267 8.85 -1.98 1.88
CA THR A 267 9.94 -1.99 2.86
C THR A 267 9.46 -1.40 4.18
N ILE A 268 9.69 -2.12 5.28
CA ILE A 268 9.29 -1.73 6.63
C ILE A 268 10.54 -1.62 7.50
N ASP A 269 10.73 -0.48 8.18
CA ASP A 269 11.82 -0.33 9.13
C ASP A 269 11.49 -1.08 10.42
N VAL A 270 12.34 -2.02 10.78
CA VAL A 270 12.22 -2.84 11.98
C VAL A 270 13.42 -2.70 12.91
N GLY A 271 14.51 -2.11 12.43
CA GLY A 271 15.72 -1.88 13.22
C GLY A 271 15.67 -0.59 14.04
N PRO A 272 16.58 -0.44 15.02
CA PRO A 272 16.78 0.83 15.70
C PRO A 272 17.12 1.89 14.65
N SER A 273 16.32 2.94 14.65
CA SER A 273 16.44 3.99 13.64
C SER A 273 17.71 4.82 13.87
N ARG A 274 18.84 4.36 13.31
CA ARG A 274 20.13 5.05 13.40
C ARG A 274 20.13 6.44 12.77
N HIS A 275 19.11 6.74 11.94
CA HIS A 275 18.98 7.98 11.17
C HIS A 275 17.63 8.66 11.36
N ALA A 276 16.91 8.35 12.43
CA ALA A 276 15.63 8.99 12.70
C ALA A 276 15.82 10.37 13.33
N GLY A 277 16.34 11.29 12.57
CA GLY A 277 16.15 12.71 12.84
C GLY A 277 14.66 13.05 12.89
N PRO A 278 14.27 14.24 13.38
CA PRO A 278 12.88 14.66 13.33
C PRO A 278 12.38 14.70 11.88
N PRO A 279 11.07 14.43 11.64
CA PRO A 279 10.51 14.44 10.29
C PRO A 279 10.57 15.84 9.67
N VAL A 280 10.64 15.90 8.35
CA VAL A 280 10.39 17.14 7.61
C VAL A 280 8.90 17.44 7.71
N ILE A 281 8.55 18.70 8.01
CA ILE A 281 7.16 19.14 8.09
C ILE A 281 6.82 19.92 6.83
N VAL A 282 5.69 19.56 6.20
CA VAL A 282 5.22 20.16 4.96
C VAL A 282 3.79 20.64 5.16
N TYR A 283 3.52 21.83 4.69
CA TYR A 283 2.17 22.38 4.52
C TYR A 283 1.99 22.70 3.05
N THR A 284 0.84 22.34 2.50
CA THR A 284 0.45 22.77 1.14
C THR A 284 -0.98 23.29 1.13
N ASP A 285 -1.21 24.17 0.21
CA ASP A 285 -2.52 24.79 -0.01
C ASP A 285 -2.69 25.18 -1.48
N ALA A 286 -3.92 25.34 -1.92
CA ALA A 286 -4.24 25.86 -3.23
C ALA A 286 -5.39 26.86 -3.17
N SER A 287 -5.27 27.96 -3.88
CA SER A 287 -6.36 28.87 -4.15
C SER A 287 -6.94 28.65 -5.56
N PHE A 288 -8.25 28.76 -5.69
CA PHE A 288 -8.93 28.69 -6.98
C PHE A 288 -10.05 29.74 -7.04
N SER A 289 -10.06 30.48 -8.12
CA SER A 289 -11.13 31.44 -8.43
C SER A 289 -11.49 31.41 -9.91
N ALA A 290 -12.69 31.87 -10.25
CA ALA A 290 -13.16 31.93 -11.62
C ALA A 290 -13.92 33.26 -11.86
N PRO A 291 -13.24 34.44 -11.74
CA PRO A 291 -13.87 35.75 -11.95
C PRO A 291 -14.38 35.91 -13.37
N LEU A 292 -15.43 36.72 -13.52
CA LEU A 292 -15.92 37.18 -14.83
C LEU A 292 -15.01 38.32 -15.31
N VAL A 293 -14.30 38.08 -16.42
CA VAL A 293 -13.47 39.09 -17.10
C VAL A 293 -13.99 39.22 -18.52
N ASN A 294 -14.47 40.40 -18.88
CA ASN A 294 -15.08 40.70 -20.20
C ASN A 294 -16.22 39.73 -20.58
N GLY A 295 -17.01 39.29 -19.62
CA GLY A 295 -18.15 38.39 -19.84
C GLY A 295 -17.78 36.90 -19.88
N GLU A 296 -16.48 36.56 -19.82
CA GLU A 296 -15.99 35.18 -19.78
C GLU A 296 -15.45 34.82 -18.39
N ARG A 297 -15.67 33.59 -17.96
CA ARG A 297 -15.09 33.07 -16.70
C ARG A 297 -13.63 32.72 -16.91
N LYS A 298 -12.74 33.50 -16.34
CA LYS A 298 -11.30 33.24 -16.35
C LYS A 298 -10.91 32.45 -15.11
N ARG A 299 -10.47 31.21 -15.29
CA ARG A 299 -9.98 30.36 -14.18
C ARG A 299 -8.59 30.81 -13.75
N VAL A 300 -8.40 30.94 -12.45
CA VAL A 300 -7.12 31.29 -11.85
C VAL A 300 -6.91 30.36 -10.67
N ALA A 301 -5.73 29.75 -10.60
CA ALA A 301 -5.32 28.94 -9.47
C ALA A 301 -3.86 29.18 -9.11
N GLU A 302 -3.57 29.19 -7.83
CA GLU A 302 -2.22 29.24 -7.31
C GLU A 302 -2.01 28.12 -6.30
N LEU A 303 -0.81 27.55 -6.32
CA LEU A 303 -0.35 26.57 -5.38
C LEU A 303 0.65 27.21 -4.44
N GLY A 304 0.61 26.86 -3.16
CA GLY A 304 1.53 27.31 -2.16
C GLY A 304 2.10 26.16 -1.34
N TYR A 305 3.34 26.27 -0.92
CA TYR A 305 3.89 25.38 0.10
C TYR A 305 4.74 26.12 1.14
N HIS A 306 4.80 25.52 2.34
CA HIS A 306 5.72 25.83 3.42
C HIS A 306 6.37 24.54 3.92
N VAL A 307 7.70 24.50 3.99
CA VAL A 307 8.47 23.32 4.41
C VAL A 307 9.40 23.69 5.54
N VAL A 308 9.37 22.90 6.63
CA VAL A 308 10.27 23.02 7.76
C VAL A 308 11.22 21.83 7.77
N VAL A 309 12.49 22.10 7.52
CA VAL A 309 13.55 21.09 7.48
C VAL A 309 14.33 21.15 8.78
N PRO A 310 14.23 20.12 9.63
CA PRO A 310 14.98 20.08 10.87
C PRO A 310 16.50 20.02 10.62
N ARG A 311 17.26 20.61 11.50
CA ARG A 311 18.73 20.59 11.49
C ARG A 311 19.25 20.24 12.86
N GLN A 312 20.19 19.30 12.91
CA GLN A 312 20.78 18.91 14.18
C GLN A 312 21.65 20.07 14.74
N GLY A 313 21.34 20.51 15.97
CA GLY A 313 22.08 21.56 16.63
C GLY A 313 21.89 23.00 16.10
N HIS A 314 20.97 23.18 15.12
CA HIS A 314 20.68 24.48 14.51
C HIS A 314 19.17 24.73 14.42
N PRO A 315 18.72 26.00 14.32
CA PRO A 315 17.35 26.31 14.00
C PRO A 315 16.90 25.63 12.68
N PRO A 316 15.64 25.18 12.57
CA PRO A 316 15.15 24.57 11.36
C PRO A 316 15.25 25.53 10.17
N ARG A 317 15.51 25.00 8.99
CA ARG A 317 15.42 25.76 7.74
C ARG A 317 13.98 25.78 7.29
N MET A 318 13.43 26.97 7.01
CA MET A 318 12.09 27.17 6.51
C MET A 318 12.15 27.57 5.04
N LEU A 319 11.38 26.86 4.19
CA LEU A 319 11.28 27.13 2.77
C LEU A 319 9.81 27.40 2.42
N TYR A 320 9.57 28.31 1.50
CA TYR A 320 8.24 28.55 0.95
C TYR A 320 8.30 28.79 -0.55
N GLN A 321 7.20 28.58 -1.23
CA GLN A 321 7.07 28.94 -2.62
C GLN A 321 5.60 29.09 -3.01
N SER A 322 5.38 29.79 -4.11
CA SER A 322 4.10 29.96 -4.77
C SER A 322 4.30 29.74 -6.27
N VAL A 323 3.31 29.14 -6.94
CA VAL A 323 3.26 29.00 -8.38
C VAL A 323 1.84 29.13 -8.90
N ARG A 324 1.69 29.95 -9.92
CA ARG A 324 0.43 30.08 -10.65
C ARG A 324 0.32 29.00 -11.72
N LEU A 325 -0.82 28.31 -11.75
CA LEU A 325 -1.12 27.36 -12.82
C LEU A 325 -1.44 28.09 -14.12
N ASP A 326 -0.92 27.61 -15.22
CA ASP A 326 -1.24 28.12 -16.55
C ASP A 326 -2.60 27.61 -17.05
N ASP A 327 -3.09 28.19 -18.14
CA ASP A 327 -4.37 27.83 -18.72
C ASP A 327 -4.37 26.40 -19.30
N GLU A 328 -3.23 25.87 -19.68
CA GLU A 328 -3.08 24.50 -20.18
C GLU A 328 -3.30 23.50 -19.05
N ALA A 329 -2.67 23.69 -17.89
CA ALA A 329 -2.86 22.87 -16.70
C ALA A 329 -4.32 22.89 -16.21
N LEU A 330 -4.94 24.07 -16.19
CA LEU A 330 -6.33 24.23 -15.76
C LEU A 330 -7.33 23.55 -16.72
N ARG A 331 -7.06 23.59 -18.03
CA ARG A 331 -7.86 22.84 -19.03
C ARG A 331 -7.70 21.34 -18.88
N ALA A 332 -6.49 20.89 -18.59
CA ALA A 332 -6.19 19.48 -18.40
C ALA A 332 -6.91 18.88 -17.19
N PHE A 333 -7.20 19.64 -16.14
CA PHE A 333 -7.90 19.14 -14.94
C PHE A 333 -9.36 18.80 -15.21
N SER A 334 -10.11 19.68 -15.86
CA SER A 334 -11.49 19.44 -16.31
C SER A 334 -12.00 20.65 -17.10
N SER A 335 -12.67 20.40 -18.22
CA SER A 335 -13.32 21.48 -19.00
C SER A 335 -14.68 21.90 -18.44
N THR A 336 -15.35 21.04 -17.66
CA THR A 336 -16.77 21.19 -17.26
C THR A 336 -17.00 21.47 -15.79
N ALA A 337 -16.01 21.26 -14.90
CA ALA A 337 -16.18 21.44 -13.47
C ALA A 337 -16.31 22.93 -13.08
N LEU A 338 -17.26 23.25 -12.20
CA LEU A 338 -17.46 24.59 -11.64
C LEU A 338 -16.31 25.01 -10.72
N THR A 339 -15.72 24.06 -10.01
CA THR A 339 -14.56 24.28 -9.15
C THR A 339 -13.52 23.21 -9.37
N LEU A 340 -12.25 23.61 -9.36
CA LEU A 340 -11.09 22.74 -9.51
C LEU A 340 -10.26 22.65 -8.22
N ILE A 341 -10.80 23.11 -7.08
CA ILE A 341 -10.03 23.21 -5.84
C ILE A 341 -9.41 21.88 -5.43
N MET A 342 -10.15 20.78 -5.48
CA MET A 342 -9.61 19.46 -5.12
C MET A 342 -8.42 19.04 -6.02
N GLN A 343 -8.51 19.32 -7.33
CA GLN A 343 -7.41 19.04 -8.27
C GLN A 343 -6.20 19.91 -7.94
N CYS A 344 -6.41 21.19 -7.67
CA CYS A 344 -5.35 22.13 -7.29
C CYS A 344 -4.66 21.71 -5.97
N GLU A 345 -5.43 21.28 -4.98
CA GLU A 345 -4.90 20.76 -3.70
C GLU A 345 -4.03 19.51 -3.87
N ILE A 346 -4.49 18.54 -4.68
CA ILE A 346 -3.68 17.34 -4.99
C ILE A 346 -2.43 17.76 -5.77
N ALA A 347 -2.53 18.73 -6.68
CA ALA A 347 -1.39 19.27 -7.41
C ALA A 347 -0.39 19.94 -6.47
N ALA A 348 -0.84 20.77 -5.54
CA ALA A 348 0.02 21.43 -4.54
C ALA A 348 0.76 20.39 -3.69
N ALA A 349 0.02 19.38 -3.19
CA ALA A 349 0.58 18.29 -2.40
C ALA A 349 1.63 17.46 -3.15
N THR A 350 1.55 17.38 -4.48
CA THR A 350 2.50 16.64 -5.31
C THR A 350 3.67 17.52 -5.76
N TRP A 351 3.39 18.77 -6.11
CA TRP A 351 4.35 19.72 -6.62
C TRP A 351 5.53 19.99 -5.68
N VAL A 352 5.31 20.09 -4.37
CA VAL A 352 6.38 20.33 -3.39
C VAL A 352 7.49 19.29 -3.48
N TYR A 353 7.15 18.04 -3.72
CA TYR A 353 8.13 16.94 -3.84
C TYR A 353 8.85 16.93 -5.18
N TYR A 354 8.18 17.32 -6.26
CA TYR A 354 8.82 17.53 -7.57
C TYR A 354 9.81 18.69 -7.53
N SER A 355 9.49 19.74 -6.77
CA SER A 355 10.33 20.92 -6.68
C SER A 355 11.63 20.67 -5.94
N ALA A 356 11.63 19.78 -4.95
CA ALA A 356 12.80 19.56 -4.07
C ALA A 356 13.07 18.06 -3.81
N PRO A 357 13.24 17.20 -4.84
CA PRO A 357 13.33 15.76 -4.67
C PRO A 357 14.48 15.33 -3.74
N ASP A 358 15.63 16.00 -3.80
CA ASP A 358 16.80 15.67 -2.98
C ASP A 358 16.59 15.94 -1.48
N LEU A 359 15.74 16.92 -1.18
CA LEU A 359 15.39 17.25 0.21
C LEU A 359 14.51 16.16 0.83
N PHE A 360 13.74 15.47 0.01
CA PHE A 360 12.72 14.50 0.47
C PHE A 360 13.14 13.03 0.30
N ARG A 361 14.20 12.74 -0.45
CA ARG A 361 14.68 11.38 -0.70
C ARG A 361 14.94 10.63 0.60
N CYS A 362 14.30 9.47 0.78
CA CYS A 362 14.39 8.62 1.98
C CYS A 362 13.97 9.30 3.30
N GLN A 363 13.24 10.43 3.23
CA GLN A 363 12.81 11.17 4.41
C GLN A 363 11.48 10.69 4.96
N ARG A 364 11.30 10.90 6.28
CA ARG A 364 10.00 10.87 6.93
C ARG A 364 9.41 12.27 6.88
N VAL A 365 8.16 12.36 6.49
CA VAL A 365 7.46 13.63 6.32
C VAL A 365 6.13 13.61 7.05
N ILE A 366 5.80 14.67 7.76
CA ILE A 366 4.45 14.98 8.19
C ILE A 366 3.92 16.06 7.24
N HIS A 367 2.86 15.74 6.50
CA HIS A 367 2.30 16.62 5.49
C HIS A 367 0.90 17.05 5.88
N PHE A 368 0.72 18.33 6.12
CA PHE A 368 -0.53 18.95 6.51
C PHE A 368 -1.30 19.48 5.30
N ILE A 369 -2.57 19.10 5.20
CA ILE A 369 -3.50 19.50 4.15
C ILE A 369 -4.84 19.87 4.81
N ASP A 370 -5.46 20.96 4.42
CA ASP A 370 -6.76 21.38 4.97
C ASP A 370 -7.97 20.91 4.16
N ASN A 371 -7.78 20.58 2.88
CA ASN A 371 -8.83 20.01 2.03
C ASN A 371 -9.03 18.52 2.32
N THR A 372 -10.11 18.18 3.02
CA THR A 372 -10.42 16.79 3.42
C THR A 372 -10.60 15.85 2.23
N GLY A 373 -11.06 16.35 1.08
CA GLY A 373 -11.22 15.56 -0.14
C GLY A 373 -9.87 15.15 -0.75
N ALA A 374 -8.93 16.10 -0.86
CA ALA A 374 -7.58 15.85 -1.33
C ALA A 374 -6.81 14.95 -0.35
N LEU A 375 -6.90 15.25 0.95
CA LEU A 375 -6.32 14.44 2.02
C LEU A 375 -6.80 12.98 1.94
N SER A 376 -8.12 12.77 1.87
CA SER A 376 -8.71 11.43 1.76
C SER A 376 -8.23 10.70 0.50
N ALA A 377 -8.17 11.39 -0.64
CA ALA A 377 -7.71 10.80 -1.89
C ALA A 377 -6.24 10.34 -1.82
N LEU A 378 -5.36 11.17 -1.26
CA LEU A 378 -3.94 10.85 -1.08
C LEU A 378 -3.73 9.72 -0.06
N LEU A 379 -4.43 9.75 1.09
CA LEU A 379 -4.37 8.70 2.11
C LEU A 379 -4.81 7.33 1.57
N HIS A 380 -5.94 7.31 0.85
CA HIS A 380 -6.47 6.04 0.32
C HIS A 380 -5.78 5.60 -0.97
N GLY A 381 -5.02 6.49 -1.63
CA GLY A 381 -4.43 6.24 -2.95
C GLY A 381 -5.49 6.04 -4.03
N TYR A 382 -6.63 6.72 -3.93
CA TYR A 382 -7.77 6.55 -4.83
C TYR A 382 -8.65 7.79 -4.87
N ALA A 383 -9.20 8.10 -6.04
CA ALA A 383 -10.23 9.11 -6.22
C ALA A 383 -11.29 8.64 -7.21
N ARG A 384 -12.54 9.10 -7.04
CA ARG A 384 -13.65 8.73 -7.94
C ARG A 384 -13.53 9.35 -9.32
N LYS A 385 -13.07 10.59 -9.42
CA LYS A 385 -12.85 11.30 -10.67
C LYS A 385 -11.52 10.84 -11.27
N LEU A 386 -11.54 10.52 -12.54
CA LEU A 386 -10.39 9.92 -13.22
C LEU A 386 -9.16 10.84 -13.23
N GLU A 387 -9.37 12.14 -13.45
CA GLU A 387 -8.30 13.14 -13.40
C GLU A 387 -7.65 13.23 -12.01
N CYS A 388 -8.46 13.22 -10.94
CA CYS A 388 -7.93 13.18 -9.56
C CYS A 388 -7.20 11.87 -9.28
N ALA A 389 -7.74 10.73 -9.75
CA ALA A 389 -7.11 9.42 -9.57
C ALA A 389 -5.71 9.37 -10.23
N ARG A 390 -5.56 9.98 -11.40
CA ARG A 390 -4.28 10.07 -12.10
C ARG A 390 -3.26 10.92 -11.35
N MET A 391 -3.68 12.06 -10.83
CA MET A 391 -2.82 12.92 -10.01
C MET A 391 -2.39 12.24 -8.72
N VAL A 392 -3.31 11.54 -8.04
CA VAL A 392 -3.01 10.72 -6.86
C VAL A 392 -2.01 9.61 -7.21
N ASN A 393 -2.17 8.96 -8.38
CA ASN A 393 -1.21 7.95 -8.84
C ASN A 393 0.17 8.54 -9.09
N ALA A 394 0.25 9.75 -9.71
CA ALA A 394 1.51 10.45 -9.93
C ALA A 394 2.23 10.76 -8.61
N PHE A 395 1.48 11.21 -7.58
CA PHE A 395 2.05 11.39 -6.24
C PHE A 395 2.66 10.10 -5.69
N HIS A 396 1.93 8.98 -5.73
CA HIS A 396 2.42 7.73 -5.15
C HIS A 396 3.58 7.11 -5.93
N LEU A 397 3.63 7.30 -7.25
CA LEU A 397 4.80 6.94 -8.07
C LEU A 397 6.03 7.74 -7.65
N LEU A 398 5.89 9.05 -7.48
CA LEU A 398 6.97 9.91 -7.02
C LEU A 398 7.41 9.54 -5.60
N ALA A 399 6.47 9.31 -4.69
CA ALA A 399 6.75 8.89 -3.32
C ALA A 399 7.55 7.57 -3.28
N ALA A 400 7.19 6.61 -4.13
CA ALA A 400 7.93 5.36 -4.26
C ALA A 400 9.34 5.58 -4.84
N ALA A 401 9.47 6.39 -5.89
CA ALA A 401 10.76 6.71 -6.51
C ALA A 401 11.71 7.44 -5.54
N LEU A 402 11.18 8.26 -4.65
CA LEU A 402 11.94 8.94 -3.61
C LEU A 402 12.13 8.12 -2.33
N GLN A 403 11.51 6.95 -2.22
CA GLN A 403 11.39 6.18 -0.96
C GLN A 403 10.87 7.07 0.19
N LEU A 404 9.89 7.91 -0.12
CA LEU A 404 9.35 8.94 0.74
C LEU A 404 8.28 8.36 1.66
N ARG A 405 8.41 8.57 2.96
CA ARG A 405 7.44 8.12 3.97
C ARG A 405 6.62 9.29 4.45
N VAL A 406 5.44 9.46 3.88
CA VAL A 406 4.53 10.56 4.20
C VAL A 406 3.46 10.10 5.16
N TYR A 407 3.35 10.79 6.28
CA TYR A 407 2.20 10.78 7.16
C TYR A 407 1.38 12.03 6.87
N PHE A 408 0.19 11.84 6.32
CA PHE A 408 -0.73 12.94 6.03
C PHE A 408 -1.58 13.26 7.25
N GLU A 409 -1.74 14.53 7.54
CA GLU A 409 -2.57 15.02 8.64
C GLU A 409 -3.43 16.19 8.19
N TRP A 410 -4.61 16.30 8.78
CA TRP A 410 -5.49 17.41 8.53
C TRP A 410 -5.10 18.63 9.38
N VAL A 411 -5.21 19.80 8.79
CA VAL A 411 -5.05 21.09 9.49
C VAL A 411 -6.23 21.99 9.22
N PRO A 412 -6.76 22.73 10.22
CA PRO A 412 -7.75 23.77 9.95
C PRO A 412 -7.19 24.83 9.01
N SER A 413 -7.98 25.34 8.05
CA SER A 413 -7.52 26.33 7.06
C SER A 413 -6.88 27.57 7.71
N MET A 414 -7.42 28.05 8.84
CA MET A 414 -6.84 29.16 9.60
C MET A 414 -5.45 28.87 10.17
N ALA A 415 -5.07 27.61 10.32
CA ALA A 415 -3.76 27.16 10.82
C ALA A 415 -2.87 26.64 9.70
N ASN A 416 -3.36 26.58 8.45
CA ASN A 416 -2.55 26.18 7.30
C ASN A 416 -1.64 27.33 6.87
N VAL A 417 -0.37 27.26 7.25
CA VAL A 417 0.61 28.31 6.96
C VAL A 417 0.90 28.48 5.46
N ALA A 418 0.53 27.51 4.63
CA ALA A 418 0.64 27.57 3.17
C ALA A 418 -0.49 28.38 2.51
N ASP A 419 -1.56 28.72 3.23
CA ASP A 419 -2.66 29.57 2.73
C ASP A 419 -2.15 30.96 2.26
N LEU A 420 -1.17 31.53 2.95
CA LEU A 420 -0.59 32.81 2.55
C LEU A 420 0.23 32.73 1.24
N PRO A 421 1.17 31.78 1.07
CA PRO A 421 1.82 31.56 -0.22
C PRO A 421 0.86 31.22 -1.36
N SER A 422 -0.20 30.42 -1.14
CA SER A 422 -1.17 30.07 -2.18
C SER A 422 -2.03 31.27 -2.63
N ARG A 423 -2.02 32.36 -1.88
CA ARG A 423 -2.67 33.64 -2.17
C ARG A 423 -1.68 34.78 -2.45
N SER A 424 -0.49 34.45 -2.92
CA SER A 424 0.60 35.42 -3.09
C SER A 424 0.24 36.66 -3.91
N PRO A 425 -0.70 36.63 -4.91
CA PRO A 425 -1.15 37.82 -5.62
C PRO A 425 -2.05 38.74 -4.78
N GLU A 426 -2.63 38.25 -3.68
CA GLU A 426 -3.47 39.08 -2.82
C GLU A 426 -2.62 40.12 -2.07
N LYS A 427 -3.07 41.37 -2.07
CA LYS A 427 -2.34 42.47 -1.43
C LYS A 427 -2.13 42.19 0.05
N GLY A 428 -0.87 42.11 0.45
CA GLY A 428 -0.47 41.90 1.84
C GLY A 428 -0.26 40.46 2.29
N ALA A 429 -0.69 39.44 1.49
CA ALA A 429 -0.54 38.04 1.88
C ALA A 429 0.93 37.68 2.17
N MET A 430 1.84 37.98 1.26
CA MET A 430 3.26 37.70 1.45
C MET A 430 3.92 38.56 2.56
N SER A 431 3.45 39.80 2.77
CA SER A 431 3.91 40.63 3.90
C SER A 431 3.50 40.01 5.24
N ALA A 432 2.28 39.49 5.34
CA ALA A 432 1.80 38.78 6.52
C ALA A 432 2.64 37.49 6.75
N TYR A 433 2.88 36.73 5.68
CA TYR A 433 3.71 35.53 5.75
C TYR A 433 5.13 35.83 6.28
N HIS A 434 5.82 36.83 5.74
CA HIS A 434 7.16 37.21 6.18
C HIS A 434 7.21 37.79 7.61
N ALA A 435 6.12 38.42 8.05
CA ALA A 435 5.97 38.82 9.43
C ALA A 435 5.91 37.64 10.40
N MET A 436 5.27 36.54 9.99
CA MET A 436 5.18 35.32 10.78
C MET A 436 6.46 34.47 10.71
N PHE A 437 7.10 34.43 9.54
CA PHE A 437 8.27 33.60 9.25
C PHE A 437 9.43 34.42 8.66
N PRO A 438 10.04 35.29 9.44
CA PRO A 438 11.09 36.23 8.93
C PRO A 438 12.37 35.51 8.44
N SER A 439 12.60 34.28 8.90
CA SER A 439 13.74 33.44 8.49
C SER A 439 13.44 32.50 7.32
N ALA A 440 12.19 32.47 6.83
CA ALA A 440 11.84 31.65 5.68
C ALA A 440 12.44 32.21 4.39
N VAL A 441 12.99 31.33 3.57
CA VAL A 441 13.61 31.69 2.29
C VAL A 441 12.84 31.02 1.14
N PRO A 442 12.86 31.62 -0.06
CA PRO A 442 12.27 30.97 -1.24
C PRO A 442 12.89 29.59 -1.48
N GLY A 443 12.03 28.60 -1.66
CA GLY A 443 12.40 27.25 -2.02
C GLY A 443 12.45 27.06 -3.54
N PRO A 444 12.87 25.90 -4.01
CA PRO A 444 12.84 25.58 -5.42
C PRO A 444 11.41 25.48 -5.95
N SER A 445 11.19 25.84 -7.22
CA SER A 445 9.91 25.73 -7.91
C SER A 445 10.13 25.04 -9.24
N PHE A 446 9.69 23.79 -9.30
CA PHE A 446 9.62 23.04 -10.55
C PHE A 446 8.24 22.36 -10.64
N LEU A 447 7.42 22.84 -11.54
CA LEU A 447 6.14 22.25 -11.84
C LEU A 447 6.29 21.44 -13.14
N PRO A 448 6.24 20.11 -13.09
CA PRO A 448 6.25 19.32 -14.32
C PRO A 448 4.97 19.59 -15.12
N PRO A 449 4.99 19.39 -16.45
CA PRO A 449 3.79 19.54 -17.26
C PRO A 449 2.65 18.69 -16.71
N LEU A 450 1.62 19.31 -16.15
CA LEU A 450 0.49 18.59 -15.52
C LEU A 450 -0.29 17.74 -16.53
N GLY A 451 -0.26 18.10 -17.81
CA GLY A 451 -0.76 17.26 -18.91
C GLY A 451 -0.10 15.88 -18.97
N SER A 452 1.15 15.74 -18.50
CA SER A 452 1.83 14.44 -18.41
C SER A 452 1.27 13.53 -17.31
N TRP A 453 0.52 14.05 -16.34
CA TRP A 453 -0.16 13.29 -15.28
C TRP A 453 -1.54 12.80 -15.72
N LEU A 454 -2.02 13.22 -16.88
CA LEU A 454 -3.36 13.02 -17.40
C LEU A 454 -3.34 12.14 -18.65
N PRO A 455 -4.49 11.66 -19.17
CA PRO A 455 -4.52 10.74 -20.30
C PRO A 455 -3.88 11.36 -21.55
N GLY A 456 -2.99 10.61 -22.16
CA GLY A 456 -2.21 11.04 -23.35
C GLY A 456 -0.80 11.52 -23.04
N GLY A 457 -0.51 11.91 -21.79
CA GLY A 457 0.83 12.13 -21.28
C GLY A 457 1.21 10.99 -20.36
N ALA A 458 1.68 9.87 -20.88
CA ALA A 458 2.23 8.83 -20.05
C ALA A 458 3.42 9.40 -19.28
N LEU A 459 3.25 9.69 -18.01
CA LEU A 459 4.37 9.64 -17.08
C LEU A 459 4.93 8.24 -17.25
N SER A 460 5.88 8.11 -18.16
CA SER A 460 6.61 6.88 -18.33
C SER A 460 7.22 6.62 -16.96
N LEU A 461 6.85 5.49 -16.35
CA LEU A 461 7.54 5.00 -15.13
C LEU A 461 9.04 5.11 -15.33
N LYS A 462 9.55 4.80 -16.54
CA LYS A 462 10.94 4.99 -16.92
C LYS A 462 11.40 6.46 -16.80
N ALA A 463 10.57 7.44 -17.12
CA ALA A 463 10.94 8.85 -16.98
C ALA A 463 10.94 9.29 -15.51
N VAL A 464 9.95 8.88 -14.71
CA VAL A 464 9.93 9.13 -13.26
C VAL A 464 11.12 8.44 -12.60
N PHE A 465 11.40 7.19 -12.95
CA PHE A 465 12.50 6.43 -12.37
C PHE A 465 13.87 6.88 -12.91
N ALA A 466 14.01 7.27 -14.16
CA ALA A 466 15.25 7.83 -14.69
C ALA A 466 15.58 9.21 -14.10
N GLN A 467 14.57 10.02 -13.85
CA GLN A 467 14.76 11.35 -13.27
C GLN A 467 15.06 11.31 -11.76
N TYR A 468 14.50 10.33 -11.01
CA TYR A 468 14.54 10.30 -9.54
C TYR A 468 15.15 9.05 -8.93
N GLY A 469 15.50 8.02 -9.70
CA GLY A 469 15.93 6.79 -9.08
C GLY A 469 16.80 5.84 -9.85
N SER A 470 18.05 5.76 -9.44
CA SER A 470 18.86 4.53 -9.51
C SER A 470 18.52 3.52 -8.38
N TRP A 471 17.41 3.72 -7.66
CA TRP A 471 17.07 2.90 -6.48
C TRP A 471 16.68 1.47 -6.83
N VAL A 472 16.15 1.24 -8.04
CA VAL A 472 15.81 -0.10 -8.53
C VAL A 472 17.07 -0.91 -8.84
N ALA A 473 18.12 -0.27 -9.32
CA ALA A 473 19.35 -0.96 -9.75
C ALA A 473 20.23 -1.46 -8.58
N SER A 474 20.10 -0.86 -7.39
CA SER A 474 20.93 -1.22 -6.23
C SER A 474 20.33 -2.28 -5.30
N SER A 475 19.08 -2.71 -5.50
CA SER A 475 18.40 -3.65 -4.62
C SER A 475 17.98 -4.98 -5.26
N VAL A 476 18.26 -5.21 -6.53
CA VAL A 476 17.84 -6.45 -7.22
C VAL A 476 18.91 -6.92 -8.18
N SER A 477 19.93 -7.61 -7.66
CA SER A 477 20.56 -8.66 -8.43
C SER A 477 19.69 -9.91 -8.26
N TYR A 478 18.84 -10.20 -9.23
CA TYR A 478 18.22 -11.52 -9.36
C TYR A 478 19.31 -12.53 -9.73
N SER A 479 19.71 -13.37 -8.80
CA SER A 479 20.36 -14.65 -9.04
C SER A 479 19.43 -15.75 -8.62
#